data_aaf25a823c4f42553248e0e79211bb15
#
_entry.id   aaf25a823c4f42553248e0e79211bb15
#
_cell.length_a   1.000
_cell.length_b   1.000
_cell.length_c   1.000
_cell.angle_alpha   90.00
_cell.angle_beta   90.00
_cell.angle_gamma   90.00
#
_symmetry.space_group_name_H-M   'P 1'
#
loop_
_entity.id
_entity.type
_entity.pdbx_description
1 polymer ?
#
loop_
_entity_poly.entity_id
_entity_poly.type
_entity_poly.pdbx_seq_one_letter_code
_entity_poly.pdbx_strand_id
1 'polypeptide(L)'
;MKYKRIGAYLIDYFFISVLVIMFSQIKVINPYYDKYLDNYEVYQDVMDNTNVDNVSDIYKNQDYLISYQNVIKYGSFVSVMSMICYLLYFVGFQKWNKDQSLGKKIFGLKVVDKEEKSPSIYRYVLRTIFLYNLFVTILIIVLAFILSSKVFLISSIAINIIGYMFLYSNFLVFIFRKDSRAIHDIIAGTKVVEVENGNR
;
A
#
# COMPACT_ATOMS: atom_id res chain seq x y z
N MET A 1 12.64 -7.74 19.89
CA MET A 1 12.60 -6.80 18.74
C MET A 1 11.50 -7.09 17.71
N LYS A 2 11.30 -8.32 17.21
CA LYS A 2 10.28 -8.62 16.17
C LYS A 2 8.86 -8.18 16.56
N TYR A 3 8.37 -8.56 17.75
CA TYR A 3 7.04 -8.18 18.23
C TYR A 3 6.84 -6.67 18.35
N LYS A 4 7.86 -5.94 18.82
CA LYS A 4 7.83 -4.46 18.87
C LYS A 4 7.68 -3.85 17.46
N ARG A 5 8.33 -4.43 16.43
CA ARG A 5 8.21 -3.97 15.03
C ARG A 5 6.83 -4.25 14.45
N ILE A 6 6.24 -5.40 14.76
CA ILE A 6 4.86 -5.73 14.33
C ILE A 6 3.87 -4.76 14.99
N GLY A 7 3.97 -4.55 16.31
CA GLY A 7 3.13 -3.61 17.03
C GLY A 7 3.26 -2.17 16.49
N ALA A 8 4.49 -1.72 16.24
CA ALA A 8 4.73 -0.41 15.63
C ALA A 8 4.10 -0.30 14.24
N TYR A 9 4.23 -1.32 13.41
CA TYR A 9 3.61 -1.36 12.08
C TYR A 9 2.08 -1.29 12.15
N LEU A 10 1.45 -2.03 13.05
CA LEU A 10 -0.02 -2.04 13.21
C LEU A 10 -0.55 -0.65 13.64
N ILE A 11 0.13 0.01 14.58
CA ILE A 11 -0.23 1.37 14.99
C ILE A 11 -0.08 2.36 13.83
N ASP A 12 1.05 2.31 13.12
CA ASP A 12 1.30 3.17 11.98
C ASP A 12 0.25 2.94 10.87
N TYR A 13 -0.05 1.68 10.57
CA TYR A 13 -1.04 1.31 9.57
C TYR A 13 -2.44 1.81 9.94
N PHE A 14 -2.87 1.60 11.19
CA PHE A 14 -4.15 2.10 11.68
C PHE A 14 -4.25 3.62 11.56
N PHE A 15 -3.21 4.35 12.01
CA PHE A 15 -3.20 5.80 11.93
C PHE A 15 -3.34 6.32 10.49
N ILE A 16 -2.57 5.77 9.56
CA ILE A 16 -2.65 6.15 8.15
C ILE A 16 -4.01 5.76 7.55
N SER A 17 -4.54 4.58 7.87
CA SER A 17 -5.86 4.15 7.38
C SER A 17 -6.97 5.12 7.78
N VAL A 18 -6.97 5.59 9.02
CA VAL A 18 -7.94 6.60 9.49
C VAL A 18 -7.79 7.89 8.70
N LEU A 19 -6.58 8.39 8.50
CA LEU A 19 -6.34 9.61 7.70
C LEU A 19 -6.83 9.46 6.26
N VAL A 20 -6.51 8.34 5.61
CA VAL A 20 -6.93 8.08 4.22
C VAL A 20 -8.46 8.02 4.12
N ILE A 21 -9.14 7.32 5.04
CA ILE A 21 -10.60 7.24 5.08
C ILE A 21 -11.19 8.65 5.25
N MET A 22 -10.68 9.44 6.18
CA MET A 22 -11.16 10.81 6.39
C MET A 22 -11.05 11.64 5.10
N PHE A 23 -9.91 11.63 4.43
CA PHE A 23 -9.71 12.40 3.20
C PHE A 23 -10.53 11.86 2.02
N SER A 24 -10.72 10.55 1.91
CA SER A 24 -11.46 9.93 0.80
C SER A 24 -12.96 10.27 0.83
N GLN A 25 -13.54 10.51 2.01
CA GLN A 25 -14.96 10.84 2.19
C GLN A 25 -15.29 12.30 1.92
N ILE A 26 -14.28 13.16 1.77
CA ILE A 26 -14.52 14.60 1.53
C ILE A 26 -14.77 14.80 0.03
N LYS A 27 -16.06 14.90 -0.33
CA LYS A 27 -16.52 15.10 -1.71
C LYS A 27 -15.83 16.30 -2.41
N VAL A 28 -15.58 17.39 -1.66
CA VAL A 28 -14.89 18.58 -2.21
C VAL A 28 -13.45 18.29 -2.64
N ILE A 29 -12.80 17.33 -2.00
CA ILE A 29 -11.41 16.96 -2.32
C ILE A 29 -11.36 15.92 -3.43
N ASN A 30 -12.35 15.03 -3.49
CA ASN A 30 -12.39 13.94 -4.48
C ASN A 30 -13.30 14.30 -5.67
N PRO A 31 -12.76 14.77 -6.80
CA PRO A 31 -13.56 15.15 -7.96
C PRO A 31 -14.24 13.96 -8.65
N TYR A 32 -13.85 12.73 -8.32
CA TYR A 32 -14.40 11.49 -8.88
C TYR A 32 -15.35 10.78 -7.92
N TYR A 33 -15.71 11.41 -6.78
CA TYR A 33 -16.49 10.75 -5.73
C TYR A 33 -17.82 10.17 -6.25
N ASP A 34 -18.64 10.98 -6.92
CA ASP A 34 -19.93 10.53 -7.45
C ASP A 34 -19.74 9.45 -8.53
N LYS A 35 -18.83 9.68 -9.48
CA LYS A 35 -18.52 8.69 -10.54
C LYS A 35 -18.03 7.36 -9.96
N TYR A 36 -17.25 7.39 -8.89
CA TYR A 36 -16.81 6.18 -8.22
C TYR A 36 -18.00 5.44 -7.62
N LEU A 37 -18.90 6.12 -6.91
CA LEU A 37 -20.09 5.50 -6.31
C LEU A 37 -21.00 4.89 -7.37
N ASP A 38 -21.35 5.64 -8.41
CA ASP A 38 -22.21 5.18 -9.50
C ASP A 38 -21.65 3.88 -10.15
N ASN A 39 -20.34 3.87 -10.44
CA ASN A 39 -19.72 2.68 -11.03
C ASN A 39 -19.57 1.52 -10.05
N TYR A 40 -19.41 1.83 -8.75
CA TYR A 40 -19.34 0.82 -7.70
C TYR A 40 -20.70 0.13 -7.51
N GLU A 41 -21.81 0.87 -7.54
CA GLU A 41 -23.16 0.33 -7.49
C GLU A 41 -23.43 -0.60 -8.70
N VAL A 42 -23.08 -0.14 -9.92
CA VAL A 42 -23.19 -1.00 -11.12
C VAL A 42 -22.34 -2.26 -10.99
N TYR A 43 -21.12 -2.15 -10.49
CA TYR A 43 -20.25 -3.30 -10.25
C TYR A 43 -20.85 -4.29 -9.26
N GLN A 44 -21.43 -3.82 -8.15
CA GLN A 44 -22.09 -4.65 -7.15
C GLN A 44 -23.32 -5.37 -7.75
N ASP A 45 -24.18 -4.63 -8.46
CA ASP A 45 -25.36 -5.20 -9.10
C ASP A 45 -24.99 -6.31 -10.11
N VAL A 46 -23.97 -6.08 -10.92
CA VAL A 46 -23.45 -7.09 -11.86
C VAL A 46 -22.88 -8.30 -11.13
N MET A 47 -22.17 -8.10 -10.02
CA MET A 47 -21.63 -9.19 -9.20
C MET A 47 -22.73 -10.04 -8.57
N ASP A 48 -23.79 -9.42 -8.04
CA ASP A 48 -24.90 -10.11 -7.39
C ASP A 48 -25.73 -10.90 -8.39
N ASN A 49 -25.84 -10.41 -9.62
CA ASN A 49 -26.62 -11.04 -10.70
C ASN A 49 -25.80 -12.00 -11.58
N THR A 50 -24.47 -12.04 -11.44
CA THR A 50 -23.61 -12.93 -12.22
C THR A 50 -23.34 -14.21 -11.42
N ASN A 51 -23.60 -15.37 -12.03
CA ASN A 51 -23.22 -16.64 -11.42
C ASN A 51 -21.69 -16.77 -11.42
N VAL A 52 -21.08 -16.53 -10.25
CA VAL A 52 -19.62 -16.46 -10.06
C VAL A 52 -18.97 -17.85 -10.06
N ASP A 53 -19.76 -18.92 -10.10
CA ASP A 53 -19.26 -20.31 -10.03
C ASP A 53 -18.43 -20.69 -11.27
N ASN A 54 -18.56 -19.92 -12.36
CA ASN A 54 -17.82 -20.18 -13.58
C ASN A 54 -17.01 -18.94 -14.02
N VAL A 55 -15.69 -19.02 -13.88
CA VAL A 55 -14.75 -17.97 -14.29
C VAL A 55 -14.94 -17.57 -15.78
N SER A 56 -15.36 -18.52 -16.63
CA SER A 56 -15.66 -18.27 -18.04
C SER A 56 -16.79 -17.25 -18.24
N ASP A 57 -17.78 -17.23 -17.37
CA ASP A 57 -18.95 -16.36 -17.50
C ASP A 57 -18.60 -14.93 -17.06
N ILE A 58 -17.80 -14.78 -16.02
CA ILE A 58 -17.21 -13.48 -15.62
C ILE A 58 -16.41 -12.87 -16.78
N TYR A 59 -15.57 -13.68 -17.43
CA TYR A 59 -14.72 -13.21 -18.53
C TYR A 59 -15.48 -12.85 -19.81
N LYS A 60 -16.69 -13.39 -19.99
CA LYS A 60 -17.57 -13.07 -21.11
C LYS A 60 -18.53 -11.92 -20.81
N ASN A 61 -18.78 -11.62 -19.55
CA ASN A 61 -19.67 -10.56 -19.13
C ASN A 61 -19.02 -9.19 -19.34
N GLN A 62 -19.44 -8.49 -20.40
CA GLN A 62 -18.89 -7.19 -20.80
C GLN A 62 -19.16 -6.10 -19.73
N ASP A 63 -20.33 -6.15 -19.11
CA ASP A 63 -20.71 -5.15 -18.09
C ASP A 63 -19.84 -5.31 -16.83
N TYR A 64 -19.56 -6.56 -16.43
CA TYR A 64 -18.61 -6.83 -15.37
C TYR A 64 -17.21 -6.27 -15.67
N LEU A 65 -16.68 -6.53 -16.85
CA LEU A 65 -15.34 -6.10 -17.26
C LEU A 65 -15.20 -4.57 -17.24
N ILE A 66 -16.22 -3.88 -17.77
CA ILE A 66 -16.24 -2.42 -17.83
C ILE A 66 -16.41 -1.80 -16.43
N SER A 67 -17.38 -2.30 -15.65
CA SER A 67 -17.64 -1.78 -14.31
C SER A 67 -16.44 -1.99 -13.38
N TYR A 68 -15.81 -3.16 -13.39
CA TYR A 68 -14.57 -3.42 -12.65
C TYR A 68 -13.46 -2.42 -13.01
N GLN A 69 -13.20 -2.22 -14.31
CA GLN A 69 -12.19 -1.27 -14.76
C GLN A 69 -12.52 0.17 -14.34
N ASN A 70 -13.79 0.58 -14.42
CA ASN A 70 -14.23 1.91 -14.04
C ASN A 70 -14.10 2.15 -12.52
N VAL A 71 -14.43 1.18 -11.69
CA VAL A 71 -14.20 1.25 -10.25
C VAL A 71 -12.72 1.53 -9.94
N ILE A 72 -11.79 0.87 -10.62
CA ILE A 72 -10.36 1.13 -10.44
C ILE A 72 -9.96 2.51 -10.98
N LYS A 73 -10.48 2.93 -12.14
CA LYS A 73 -10.22 4.26 -12.72
C LYS A 73 -10.65 5.39 -11.79
N TYR A 74 -11.90 5.36 -11.36
CA TYR A 74 -12.46 6.45 -10.53
C TYR A 74 -12.01 6.33 -9.06
N GLY A 75 -11.72 5.12 -8.57
CA GLY A 75 -11.07 4.87 -7.28
C GLY A 75 -9.59 5.24 -7.23
N SER A 76 -8.95 5.50 -8.39
CA SER A 76 -7.53 5.84 -8.47
C SER A 76 -7.16 7.10 -7.69
N PHE A 77 -8.08 8.06 -7.57
CA PHE A 77 -7.87 9.26 -6.77
C PHE A 77 -7.58 8.92 -5.31
N VAL A 78 -8.39 8.06 -4.70
CA VAL A 78 -8.19 7.59 -3.31
C VAL A 78 -6.86 6.84 -3.19
N SER A 79 -6.53 6.01 -4.17
CA SER A 79 -5.26 5.28 -4.19
C SER A 79 -4.05 6.22 -4.26
N VAL A 80 -4.10 7.25 -5.10
CA VAL A 80 -3.04 8.28 -5.20
C VAL A 80 -2.93 9.08 -3.91
N MET A 81 -4.06 9.50 -3.31
CA MET A 81 -4.06 10.18 -2.01
C MET A 81 -3.45 9.31 -0.91
N SER A 82 -3.78 8.02 -0.90
CA SER A 82 -3.18 7.05 0.04
C SER A 82 -1.67 6.99 -0.13
N MET A 83 -1.18 6.92 -1.36
CA MET A 83 0.26 6.91 -1.65
C MET A 83 0.95 8.19 -1.16
N ILE A 84 0.33 9.36 -1.38
CA ILE A 84 0.83 10.64 -0.86
C ILE A 84 0.89 10.59 0.67
N CYS A 85 -0.16 10.13 1.35
CA CYS A 85 -0.16 9.98 2.81
C CYS A 85 0.95 9.04 3.30
N TYR A 86 1.17 7.89 2.65
CA TYR A 86 2.27 6.99 2.99
C TYR A 86 3.63 7.66 2.82
N LEU A 87 3.87 8.38 1.74
CA LEU A 87 5.13 9.07 1.49
C LEU A 87 5.34 10.22 2.48
N LEU A 88 4.33 11.05 2.71
CA LEU A 88 4.43 12.15 3.68
C LEU A 88 4.72 11.64 5.09
N TYR A 89 4.08 10.55 5.50
CA TYR A 89 4.25 9.99 6.83
C TYR A 89 5.54 9.20 7.00
N PHE A 90 5.83 8.24 6.13
CA PHE A 90 6.99 7.35 6.29
C PHE A 90 8.30 7.90 5.71
N VAL A 91 8.23 8.98 4.91
CA VAL A 91 9.43 9.69 4.44
C VAL A 91 9.56 11.03 5.15
N GLY A 92 8.56 11.91 5.01
CA GLY A 92 8.63 13.27 5.55
C GLY A 92 8.59 13.29 7.07
N PHE A 93 7.47 12.87 7.66
CA PHE A 93 7.29 12.91 9.13
C PHE A 93 8.31 12.02 9.85
N GLN A 94 8.54 10.80 9.40
CA GLN A 94 9.49 9.88 10.06
C GLN A 94 10.90 10.44 10.05
N LYS A 95 11.34 11.06 8.96
CA LYS A 95 12.66 11.72 8.88
C LYS A 95 12.77 12.91 9.83
N TRP A 96 11.73 13.76 9.86
CA TRP A 96 11.65 14.90 10.76
C TRP A 96 11.61 14.48 12.24
N ASN A 97 10.89 13.38 12.56
CA ASN A 97 10.72 12.87 13.92
C ASN A 97 11.87 11.93 14.35
N LYS A 98 13.11 12.30 14.11
CA LYS A 98 14.32 11.56 14.50
C LYS A 98 14.33 10.10 14.03
N ASP A 99 13.92 9.86 12.78
CA ASP A 99 13.88 8.55 12.12
C ASP A 99 12.86 7.56 12.74
N GLN A 100 11.83 8.11 13.41
CA GLN A 100 10.76 7.36 14.06
C GLN A 100 9.38 7.72 13.50
N SER A 101 8.58 6.72 13.13
CA SER A 101 7.12 6.89 13.00
C SER A 101 6.46 6.91 14.38
N LEU A 102 5.17 7.22 14.47
CA LEU A 102 4.44 7.21 15.76
C LEU A 102 4.50 5.85 16.43
N GLY A 103 4.19 4.79 15.68
CA GLY A 103 4.27 3.42 16.20
C GLY A 103 5.68 3.05 16.64
N LYS A 104 6.72 3.41 15.86
CA LYS A 104 8.11 3.17 16.26
C LYS A 104 8.50 3.94 17.51
N LYS A 105 8.04 5.18 17.65
CA LYS A 105 8.30 6.00 18.84
C LYS A 105 7.71 5.37 20.10
N ILE A 106 6.48 4.86 20.02
CA ILE A 106 5.80 4.17 21.15
C ILE A 106 6.59 2.93 21.59
N PHE A 107 7.14 2.16 20.65
CA PHE A 107 7.91 0.95 20.96
C PHE A 107 9.41 1.19 21.16
N GLY A 108 9.87 2.45 21.18
CA GLY A 108 11.30 2.76 21.34
C GLY A 108 12.16 2.27 20.18
N LEU A 109 11.66 2.33 18.95
CA LEU A 109 12.35 1.90 17.73
C LEU A 109 12.71 3.08 16.85
N LYS A 110 13.80 2.99 16.09
CA LYS A 110 14.15 3.92 15.02
C LYS A 110 14.73 3.20 13.81
N VAL A 111 14.66 3.85 12.65
CA VAL A 111 15.29 3.37 11.43
C VAL A 111 16.68 3.96 11.31
N VAL A 112 17.65 3.12 10.96
CA VAL A 112 19.03 3.55 10.70
C VAL A 112 19.50 2.90 9.38
N ASP A 113 20.56 3.43 8.81
CA ASP A 113 21.25 2.81 7.69
C ASP A 113 22.24 1.72 8.15
N LYS A 114 23.07 1.21 7.22
CA LYS A 114 24.05 0.16 7.51
C LYS A 114 25.15 0.65 8.48
N GLU A 115 25.44 1.95 8.49
CA GLU A 115 26.45 2.60 9.35
C GLU A 115 25.85 3.12 10.66
N GLU A 116 24.59 2.75 10.98
CA GLU A 116 23.84 3.22 12.16
C GLU A 116 23.52 4.72 12.18
N LYS A 117 23.70 5.39 11.05
CA LYS A 117 23.36 6.80 10.86
C LYS A 117 21.90 6.96 10.41
N SER A 118 21.40 8.20 10.47
CA SER A 118 20.10 8.56 9.94
C SER A 118 20.05 8.34 8.42
N PRO A 119 19.09 7.53 7.90
CA PRO A 119 19.01 7.22 6.48
C PRO A 119 18.72 8.46 5.62
N SER A 120 19.19 8.46 4.38
CA SER A 120 18.83 9.49 3.40
C SER A 120 17.35 9.39 3.04
N ILE A 121 16.77 10.49 2.53
CA ILE A 121 15.37 10.55 2.06
C ILE A 121 15.11 9.48 1.01
N TYR A 122 16.04 9.28 0.06
CA TYR A 122 15.93 8.25 -0.98
C TYR A 122 15.74 6.83 -0.41
N ARG A 123 16.46 6.48 0.67
CA ARG A 123 16.29 5.18 1.34
C ARG A 123 14.92 5.02 1.97
N TYR A 124 14.36 6.10 2.53
CA TYR A 124 12.99 6.10 3.04
C TYR A 124 11.96 5.92 1.92
N VAL A 125 12.13 6.61 0.79
CA VAL A 125 11.25 6.46 -0.38
C VAL A 125 11.27 5.03 -0.88
N LEU A 126 12.45 4.45 -1.12
CA LEU A 126 12.58 3.04 -1.54
C LEU A 126 11.91 2.10 -0.54
N ARG A 127 12.21 2.28 0.75
CA ARG A 127 11.62 1.46 1.80
C ARG A 127 10.10 1.50 1.78
N THR A 128 9.50 2.69 1.65
CA THR A 128 8.05 2.89 1.66
C THR A 128 7.41 2.27 0.41
N ILE A 129 7.99 2.47 -0.77
CA ILE A 129 7.51 1.88 -2.02
C ILE A 129 7.42 0.36 -1.92
N PHE A 130 8.46 -0.30 -1.41
CA PHE A 130 8.49 -1.76 -1.32
C PHE A 130 7.73 -2.31 -0.10
N LEU A 131 7.65 -1.58 1.01
CA LEU A 131 6.88 -2.00 2.18
C LEU A 131 5.37 -2.04 1.90
N TYR A 132 4.85 -1.01 1.20
CA TYR A 132 3.43 -0.85 0.91
C TYR A 132 3.05 -1.24 -0.52
N ASN A 133 3.97 -1.83 -1.26
CA ASN A 133 3.74 -2.32 -2.63
C ASN A 133 3.21 -1.24 -3.59
N LEU A 134 3.62 0.02 -3.37
CA LEU A 134 3.09 1.18 -4.10
C LEU A 134 3.34 1.08 -5.61
N PHE A 135 4.40 0.40 -6.03
CA PHE A 135 4.69 0.20 -7.46
C PHE A 135 3.62 -0.66 -8.16
N VAL A 136 3.02 -1.65 -7.47
CA VAL A 136 1.90 -2.44 -8.00
C VAL A 136 0.67 -1.56 -8.17
N THR A 137 0.37 -0.72 -7.16
CA THR A 137 -0.75 0.22 -7.22
C THR A 137 -0.63 1.17 -8.40
N ILE A 138 0.55 1.79 -8.59
CA ILE A 138 0.81 2.68 -9.74
C ILE A 138 0.60 1.93 -11.05
N LEU A 139 1.16 0.73 -11.18
CA LEU A 139 1.06 -0.06 -12.41
C LEU A 139 -0.39 -0.39 -12.74
N ILE A 140 -1.19 -0.84 -11.77
CA ILE A 140 -2.61 -1.15 -11.95
C ILE A 140 -3.38 0.10 -12.38
N ILE A 141 -3.16 1.25 -11.75
CA ILE A 141 -3.81 2.50 -12.13
C ILE A 141 -3.48 2.85 -13.58
N VAL A 142 -2.21 2.84 -13.97
CA VAL A 142 -1.78 3.17 -15.33
C VAL A 142 -2.44 2.23 -16.35
N LEU A 143 -2.43 0.92 -16.09
CA LEU A 143 -3.02 -0.06 -16.99
C LEU A 143 -4.53 0.06 -17.09
N ALA A 144 -5.22 0.52 -16.03
CA ALA A 144 -6.66 0.76 -16.08
C ALA A 144 -7.04 1.84 -17.10
N PHE A 145 -6.15 2.81 -17.38
CA PHE A 145 -6.39 3.86 -18.37
C PHE A 145 -5.95 3.50 -19.80
N ILE A 146 -5.05 2.54 -19.96
CA ILE A 146 -4.42 2.22 -21.26
C ILE A 146 -5.03 1.00 -21.93
N LEU A 147 -5.38 -0.04 -21.13
CA LEU A 147 -5.81 -1.33 -21.66
C LEU A 147 -7.32 -1.41 -21.89
N SER A 148 -7.73 -2.28 -22.81
CA SER A 148 -9.15 -2.70 -22.91
C SER A 148 -9.55 -3.48 -21.65
N SER A 149 -10.83 -3.43 -21.27
CA SER A 149 -11.35 -4.00 -20.02
C SER A 149 -10.99 -5.49 -19.85
N LYS A 150 -11.02 -6.24 -20.94
CA LYS A 150 -10.68 -7.66 -20.96
C LYS A 150 -9.20 -7.93 -20.65
N VAL A 151 -8.31 -7.20 -21.30
CA VAL A 151 -6.84 -7.30 -21.08
C VAL A 151 -6.49 -6.75 -19.70
N PHE A 152 -7.18 -5.68 -19.28
CA PHE A 152 -6.99 -5.09 -17.95
C PHE A 152 -7.30 -6.08 -16.84
N LEU A 153 -8.44 -6.80 -16.91
CA LEU A 153 -8.81 -7.78 -15.88
C LEU A 153 -7.71 -8.83 -15.70
N ILE A 154 -7.25 -9.45 -16.79
CA ILE A 154 -6.21 -10.50 -16.73
C ILE A 154 -4.90 -9.93 -16.17
N SER A 155 -4.48 -8.77 -16.69
CA SER A 155 -3.24 -8.12 -16.27
C SER A 155 -3.29 -7.71 -14.79
N SER A 156 -4.42 -7.16 -14.32
CA SER A 156 -4.58 -6.75 -12.93
C SER A 156 -4.54 -7.93 -11.97
N ILE A 157 -5.16 -9.07 -12.31
CA ILE A 157 -5.09 -10.30 -11.52
C ILE A 157 -3.63 -10.79 -11.43
N ALA A 158 -2.94 -10.90 -12.57
CA ALA A 158 -1.55 -11.37 -12.60
C ALA A 158 -0.62 -10.47 -11.78
N ILE A 159 -0.76 -9.15 -11.92
CA ILE A 159 0.04 -8.16 -11.19
C ILE A 159 -0.25 -8.21 -9.69
N ASN A 160 -1.54 -8.35 -9.29
CA ASN A 160 -1.90 -8.50 -7.88
C ASN A 160 -1.32 -9.78 -7.28
N ILE A 161 -1.36 -10.91 -7.99
CA ILE A 161 -0.73 -12.16 -7.53
C ILE A 161 0.77 -11.95 -7.27
N ILE A 162 1.49 -11.34 -8.21
CA ILE A 162 2.92 -11.03 -8.04
C ILE A 162 3.13 -10.09 -6.84
N GLY A 163 2.29 -9.07 -6.70
CA GLY A 163 2.33 -8.14 -5.57
C GLY A 163 2.12 -8.83 -4.23
N TYR A 164 1.14 -9.70 -4.11
CA TYR A 164 0.91 -10.48 -2.89
C TYR A 164 2.05 -11.47 -2.61
N MET A 165 2.57 -12.15 -3.62
CA MET A 165 3.75 -13.01 -3.46
C MET A 165 4.95 -12.21 -2.92
N PHE A 166 5.16 -10.99 -3.40
CA PHE A 166 6.20 -10.12 -2.87
C PHE A 166 5.95 -9.74 -1.39
N LEU A 167 4.72 -9.35 -1.03
CA LEU A 167 4.37 -9.01 0.36
C LEU A 167 4.54 -10.20 1.31
N TYR A 168 4.08 -11.39 0.91
CA TYR A 168 4.29 -12.60 1.71
C TYR A 168 5.77 -12.94 1.86
N SER A 169 6.56 -12.85 0.78
CA SER A 169 8.00 -13.08 0.84
C SER A 169 8.69 -12.06 1.75
N ASN A 170 8.28 -10.79 1.70
CA ASN A 170 8.78 -9.73 2.57
C ASN A 170 8.53 -10.05 4.05
N PHE A 171 7.34 -10.56 4.38
CA PHE A 171 6.97 -10.98 5.73
C PHE A 171 7.72 -12.23 6.18
N LEU A 172 7.84 -13.26 5.32
CA LEU A 172 8.58 -14.48 5.63
C LEU A 172 10.06 -14.18 5.89
N VAL A 173 10.70 -13.39 5.05
CA VAL A 173 12.10 -12.98 5.25
C VAL A 173 12.27 -12.25 6.59
N PHE A 174 11.35 -11.35 6.95
CA PHE A 174 11.36 -10.69 8.26
C PHE A 174 11.30 -11.68 9.42
N ILE A 175 10.44 -12.70 9.34
CA ILE A 175 10.28 -13.69 10.41
C ILE A 175 11.51 -14.60 10.54
N PHE A 176 12.02 -15.13 9.43
CA PHE A 176 13.06 -16.14 9.48
C PHE A 176 14.48 -15.59 9.62
N ARG A 177 14.72 -14.33 9.23
CA ARG A 177 16.06 -13.74 9.38
C ARG A 177 16.41 -13.44 10.85
N LYS A 178 17.66 -13.75 11.20
CA LYS A 178 18.21 -13.47 12.55
C LYS A 178 18.31 -11.97 12.84
N ASP A 179 18.66 -11.16 11.83
CA ASP A 179 18.77 -9.70 11.96
C ASP A 179 17.43 -8.97 11.85
N SER A 180 16.33 -9.72 11.67
CA SER A 180 14.97 -9.19 11.55
C SER A 180 14.79 -8.13 10.46
N ARG A 181 15.63 -8.12 9.40
CA ARG A 181 15.42 -7.26 8.22
C ARG A 181 14.50 -7.94 7.24
N ALA A 182 13.50 -7.23 6.80
CA ALA A 182 12.61 -7.63 5.70
C ALA A 182 13.24 -7.29 4.34
N ILE A 183 12.63 -7.73 3.25
CA ILE A 183 13.14 -7.46 1.88
C ILE A 183 13.21 -5.95 1.63
N HIS A 184 12.19 -5.19 2.01
CA HIS A 184 12.18 -3.73 1.86
C HIS A 184 13.33 -3.03 2.64
N ASP A 185 13.71 -3.56 3.82
CA ASP A 185 14.85 -3.06 4.59
C ASP A 185 16.18 -3.33 3.86
N ILE A 186 16.29 -4.51 3.23
CA ILE A 186 17.49 -4.93 2.50
C ILE A 186 17.67 -4.06 1.24
N ILE A 187 16.60 -3.89 0.45
CA ILE A 187 16.60 -3.08 -0.77
C ILE A 187 16.96 -1.63 -0.45
N ALA A 188 16.36 -1.07 0.60
CA ALA A 188 16.63 0.31 1.01
C ALA A 188 17.98 0.50 1.73
N GLY A 189 18.68 -0.59 2.08
CA GLY A 189 19.91 -0.53 2.84
C GLY A 189 19.73 0.01 4.26
N THR A 190 18.59 -0.31 4.91
CA THR A 190 18.21 0.14 6.25
C THR A 190 18.07 -1.02 7.23
N LYS A 191 17.99 -0.71 8.51
CA LYS A 191 17.61 -1.61 9.59
C LYS A 191 16.81 -0.86 10.66
N VAL A 192 16.00 -1.58 11.44
CA VAL A 192 15.30 -1.03 12.60
C VAL A 192 16.07 -1.45 13.85
N VAL A 193 16.35 -0.49 14.74
CA VAL A 193 17.06 -0.71 16.01
C VAL A 193 16.23 -0.17 17.18
N GLU A 194 16.51 -0.65 18.37
CA GLU A 194 15.96 -0.07 19.60
C GLU A 194 16.72 1.23 19.94
N VAL A 195 16.01 2.22 20.45
CA VAL A 195 16.61 3.47 20.91
C VAL A 195 17.22 3.22 22.28
N GLU A 196 18.51 3.48 22.45
CA GLU A 196 19.18 3.39 23.75
C GLU A 196 18.56 4.38 24.75
N ASN A 197 18.36 3.94 25.99
CA ASN A 197 17.66 4.68 27.06
C ASN A 197 18.38 5.96 27.55
N GLY A 198 19.31 6.52 26.80
CA GLY A 198 20.00 7.74 27.13
C GLY A 198 19.49 9.02 26.43
N ASN A 199 18.60 8.91 25.43
CA ASN A 199 18.18 10.03 24.57
C ASN A 199 16.65 10.13 24.43
N ARG A 200 15.90 10.02 25.51
CA ARG A 200 14.48 10.35 25.56
C ARG A 200 14.25 11.84 25.73
#